data_7c73986b16640e0f19700ab6d08d3a0e
#
_entry.id   7c73986b16640e0f19700ab6d08d3a0e
#
_cell.length_a   1.000
_cell.length_b   1.000
_cell.length_c   1.000
_cell.angle_alpha   90.00
_cell.angle_beta   90.00
_cell.angle_gamma   90.00
#
_symmetry.space_group_name_H-M   'P 1'
#
loop_
_entity.id
_entity.type
_entity.pdbx_description
1 polymer ?
#
loop_
_entity_poly.entity_id
_entity_poly.type
_entity_poly.pdbx_seq_one_letter_code
_entity_poly.pdbx_strand_id
1 'polypeptide(L)'
;VYKRQLFMGYDISKKGSFEKYLNKYDVLHLDIQWCIEPAKGPENVVSYIIENTVAELKLAFPDVKVEGRVTLSDMLSQINAQTGKRFIVIIDEWDVLVRDEANNQSVQEEYINFLRGLFKGSSATRYIALAYLTGILPIKKLKTQSALNNFEEFTMISPGGFAHYIGFTCLLYTSPS
;
A
#
# COMPACT_ATOMS: atom_id res chain seq x y z
N VAL A 1 -1.32 11.38 20.32
CA VAL A 1 -0.38 11.43 21.44
C VAL A 1 0.24 10.07 21.70
N TYR A 2 -0.56 8.99 21.72
CA TYR A 2 -0.09 7.64 22.05
C TYR A 2 0.89 7.02 21.05
N LYS A 3 0.78 7.34 19.75
CA LYS A 3 1.63 6.73 18.72
C LYS A 3 3.09 7.21 18.74
N ARG A 4 3.36 8.43 19.20
CA ARG A 4 4.74 8.95 19.31
C ARG A 4 5.60 8.12 20.25
N GLN A 5 5.04 7.67 21.37
CA GLN A 5 5.77 6.90 22.38
C GLN A 5 6.28 5.56 21.85
N LEU A 6 5.61 4.97 20.84
CA LEU A 6 6.04 3.72 20.23
C LEU A 6 7.39 3.84 19.51
N PHE A 7 7.78 5.03 19.09
CA PHE A 7 9.01 5.29 18.35
C PHE A 7 10.14 5.85 19.25
N MET A 8 9.83 6.20 20.51
CA MET A 8 10.83 6.72 21.43
C MET A 8 11.86 5.65 21.76
N GLY A 9 13.13 5.98 21.58
CA GLY A 9 14.24 5.03 21.76
C GLY A 9 14.77 4.42 20.44
N TYR A 10 13.97 4.45 19.37
CA TYR A 10 14.45 4.03 18.06
C TYR A 10 15.15 5.16 17.30
N ASP A 11 16.06 4.82 16.39
CA ASP A 11 16.85 5.80 15.65
C ASP A 11 16.01 6.75 14.80
N ILE A 12 14.83 6.30 14.36
CA ILE A 12 13.89 7.15 13.62
C ILE A 12 13.47 8.38 14.44
N SER A 13 13.28 8.23 15.75
CA SER A 13 12.86 9.35 16.63
C SER A 13 13.93 10.43 16.77
N LYS A 14 15.20 10.10 16.48
CA LYS A 14 16.34 11.04 16.53
C LYS A 14 16.52 11.82 15.23
N LYS A 15 15.79 11.45 14.15
CA LYS A 15 15.89 12.13 12.86
C LYS A 15 15.09 13.44 12.88
N GLY A 16 15.67 14.52 12.35
CA GLY A 16 14.98 15.81 12.26
C GLY A 16 13.69 15.79 11.42
N SER A 17 13.55 14.80 10.53
CA SER A 17 12.34 14.59 9.74
C SER A 17 11.22 13.87 10.50
N PHE A 18 11.48 13.28 11.66
CA PHE A 18 10.49 12.52 12.42
C PHE A 18 9.22 13.35 12.71
N GLU A 19 9.40 14.52 13.33
CA GLU A 19 8.29 15.41 13.66
C GLU A 19 7.57 15.96 12.40
N LYS A 20 8.30 16.10 11.30
CA LYS A 20 7.76 16.58 10.03
C LYS A 20 6.71 15.64 9.45
N TYR A 21 6.89 14.32 9.63
CA TYR A 21 6.05 13.31 8.99
C TYR A 21 5.14 12.56 9.95
N LEU A 22 5.43 12.57 11.26
CA LEU A 22 4.64 11.86 12.25
C LEU A 22 3.18 12.34 12.26
N ASN A 23 2.24 11.43 12.07
CA ASN A 23 0.79 11.68 12.06
C ASN A 23 0.32 12.75 11.06
N LYS A 24 1.02 12.90 9.93
CA LYS A 24 0.67 13.91 8.89
C LYS A 24 -0.15 13.34 7.76
N TYR A 25 -0.25 12.04 7.65
CA TYR A 25 -0.93 11.36 6.56
C TYR A 25 -1.98 10.39 7.09
N ASP A 26 -3.07 10.27 6.36
CA ASP A 26 -4.00 9.17 6.53
C ASP A 26 -3.42 7.94 5.81
N VAL A 27 -3.57 6.76 6.40
CA VAL A 27 -2.96 5.52 5.91
C VAL A 27 -4.05 4.56 5.48
N LEU A 28 -3.96 4.09 4.24
CA LEU A 28 -4.69 2.92 3.77
C LEU A 28 -3.78 1.70 3.90
N HIS A 29 -4.18 0.74 4.70
CA HIS A 29 -3.47 -0.52 4.87
C HIS A 29 -4.36 -1.66 4.39
N LEU A 30 -3.90 -2.35 3.35
CA LEU A 30 -4.56 -3.50 2.74
C LEU A 30 -3.65 -4.71 2.90
N ASP A 31 -4.12 -5.75 3.55
CA ASP A 31 -3.52 -7.07 3.57
C ASP A 31 -4.33 -7.96 2.62
N ILE A 32 -3.75 -8.28 1.47
CA ILE A 32 -4.48 -8.99 0.41
C ILE A 32 -4.80 -10.43 0.82
N GLN A 33 -3.90 -11.09 1.54
CA GLN A 33 -4.13 -12.43 2.04
C GLN A 33 -5.36 -12.50 2.96
N TRP A 34 -5.51 -11.51 3.83
CA TRP A 34 -6.62 -11.46 4.78
C TRP A 34 -7.94 -11.02 4.14
N CYS A 35 -7.91 -10.47 2.94
CA CYS A 35 -9.11 -10.13 2.20
C CYS A 35 -9.81 -11.33 1.55
N ILE A 36 -9.10 -12.46 1.33
CA ILE A 36 -9.64 -13.61 0.58
C ILE A 36 -10.81 -14.28 1.31
N GLU A 37 -10.64 -14.54 2.62
CA GLU A 37 -11.69 -15.22 3.40
C GLU A 37 -12.99 -14.39 3.48
N PRO A 38 -12.97 -13.12 3.91
CA PRO A 38 -14.20 -12.33 3.99
C PRO A 38 -14.80 -12.01 2.61
N ALA A 39 -14.00 -12.01 1.55
CA ALA A 39 -14.47 -11.90 0.16
C ALA A 39 -15.17 -13.17 -0.33
N LYS A 40 -15.02 -14.30 0.38
CA LYS A 40 -15.56 -15.62 0.00
C LYS A 40 -14.98 -16.17 -1.30
N GLY A 41 -13.74 -15.84 -1.58
CA GLY A 41 -12.98 -16.34 -2.73
C GLY A 41 -12.14 -15.27 -3.41
N PRO A 42 -11.09 -15.70 -4.11
CA PRO A 42 -10.14 -14.80 -4.75
C PRO A 42 -10.77 -13.93 -5.85
N GLU A 43 -11.81 -14.42 -6.52
CA GLU A 43 -12.56 -13.70 -7.57
C GLU A 43 -13.32 -12.48 -7.05
N ASN A 44 -13.60 -12.39 -5.75
CA ASN A 44 -14.35 -11.29 -5.16
C ASN A 44 -13.45 -10.30 -4.40
N VAL A 45 -12.16 -10.56 -4.29
CA VAL A 45 -11.24 -9.77 -3.44
C VAL A 45 -11.20 -8.31 -3.87
N VAL A 46 -11.13 -8.02 -5.15
CA VAL A 46 -11.09 -6.65 -5.67
C VAL A 46 -12.35 -5.89 -5.30
N SER A 47 -13.52 -6.49 -5.54
CA SER A 47 -14.81 -5.90 -5.18
C SER A 47 -14.92 -5.67 -3.67
N TYR A 48 -14.53 -6.66 -2.87
CA TYR A 48 -14.50 -6.58 -1.41
C TYR A 48 -13.62 -5.41 -0.92
N ILE A 49 -12.39 -5.29 -1.43
CA ILE A 49 -11.48 -4.19 -1.08
C ILE A 49 -12.11 -2.84 -1.42
N ILE A 50 -12.64 -2.68 -2.62
CA ILE A 50 -13.24 -1.41 -3.07
C ILE A 50 -14.41 -1.04 -2.17
N GLU A 51 -15.38 -1.95 -1.98
CA GLU A 51 -16.59 -1.69 -1.23
C GLU A 51 -16.31 -1.31 0.23
N ASN A 52 -15.45 -2.09 0.92
CA ASN A 52 -15.14 -1.85 2.32
C ASN A 52 -14.29 -0.57 2.50
N THR A 53 -13.25 -0.40 1.68
CA THR A 53 -12.39 0.79 1.80
C THR A 53 -13.16 2.06 1.47
N VAL A 54 -14.03 2.05 0.45
CA VAL A 54 -14.87 3.20 0.14
C VAL A 54 -15.86 3.49 1.27
N ALA A 55 -16.44 2.45 1.90
CA ALA A 55 -17.33 2.63 3.04
C ALA A 55 -16.60 3.26 4.24
N GLU A 56 -15.41 2.77 4.58
CA GLU A 56 -14.58 3.34 5.65
C GLU A 56 -14.17 4.80 5.34
N LEU A 57 -13.78 5.09 4.11
CA LEU A 57 -13.44 6.44 3.69
C LEU A 57 -14.63 7.41 3.78
N LYS A 58 -15.83 6.96 3.44
CA LYS A 58 -17.04 7.78 3.62
C LYS A 58 -17.32 8.08 5.09
N LEU A 59 -17.08 7.15 5.99
CA LEU A 59 -17.20 7.37 7.44
C LEU A 59 -16.10 8.31 7.97
N ALA A 60 -14.88 8.19 7.47
CA ALA A 60 -13.75 9.02 7.87
C ALA A 60 -13.84 10.45 7.32
N PHE A 61 -14.51 10.64 6.19
CA PHE A 61 -14.67 11.92 5.49
C PHE A 61 -16.15 12.21 5.16
N PRO A 62 -17.01 12.38 6.18
CA PRO A 62 -18.45 12.51 5.99
C PRO A 62 -18.87 13.76 5.20
N ASP A 63 -18.05 14.80 5.21
CA ASP A 63 -18.31 16.07 4.52
C ASP A 63 -17.94 16.03 3.03
N VAL A 64 -17.22 14.98 2.59
CA VAL A 64 -16.83 14.84 1.19
C VAL A 64 -17.99 14.30 0.37
N LYS A 65 -18.41 15.07 -0.60
CA LYS A 65 -19.49 14.69 -1.50
C LYS A 65 -18.97 13.80 -2.61
N VAL A 66 -19.47 12.57 -2.64
CA VAL A 66 -19.15 11.58 -3.67
C VAL A 66 -20.45 11.01 -4.22
N GLU A 67 -20.69 11.16 -5.51
CA GLU A 67 -21.91 10.72 -6.18
C GLU A 67 -21.66 9.45 -7.02
N GLY A 68 -22.66 8.57 -7.07
CA GLY A 68 -22.66 7.38 -7.90
C GLY A 68 -21.77 6.23 -7.40
N ARG A 69 -21.52 5.27 -8.30
CA ARG A 69 -20.61 4.16 -8.05
C ARG A 69 -19.19 4.65 -8.29
N VAL A 70 -18.37 4.62 -7.26
CA VAL A 70 -16.98 5.14 -7.30
C VAL A 70 -15.98 4.01 -7.19
N THR A 71 -14.92 4.12 -7.94
CA THR A 71 -13.71 3.32 -7.72
C THR A 71 -12.95 3.85 -6.50
N LEU A 72 -12.02 3.06 -5.97
CA LEU A 72 -11.18 3.53 -4.88
C LEU A 72 -10.34 4.76 -5.29
N SER A 73 -9.82 4.78 -6.50
CA SER A 73 -9.07 5.94 -7.03
C SER A 73 -9.93 7.19 -7.18
N ASP A 74 -11.20 7.04 -7.57
CA ASP A 74 -12.14 8.18 -7.62
C ASP A 74 -12.39 8.74 -6.22
N MET A 75 -12.64 7.86 -5.24
CA MET A 75 -12.85 8.26 -3.85
C MET A 75 -11.67 9.03 -3.29
N LEU A 76 -10.46 8.51 -3.45
CA LEU A 76 -9.22 9.18 -3.00
C LEU A 76 -9.00 10.52 -3.70
N SER A 77 -9.28 10.59 -5.00
CA SER A 77 -9.19 11.81 -5.79
C SER A 77 -10.18 12.87 -5.31
N GLN A 78 -11.43 12.49 -5.00
CA GLN A 78 -12.46 13.39 -4.48
C GLN A 78 -12.09 13.91 -3.09
N ILE A 79 -11.62 13.06 -2.20
CA ILE A 79 -11.14 13.48 -0.88
C ILE A 79 -9.99 14.48 -1.04
N ASN A 80 -9.00 14.16 -1.88
CA ASN A 80 -7.88 15.06 -2.12
C ASN A 80 -8.33 16.41 -2.68
N ALA A 81 -9.23 16.43 -3.67
CA ALA A 81 -9.73 17.65 -4.28
C ALA A 81 -10.47 18.57 -3.30
N GLN A 82 -11.22 17.99 -2.34
CA GLN A 82 -12.03 18.75 -1.40
C GLN A 82 -11.31 19.09 -0.10
N THR A 83 -10.29 18.32 0.29
CA THR A 83 -9.62 18.45 1.59
C THR A 83 -8.12 18.76 1.50
N GLY A 84 -7.50 18.58 0.33
CA GLY A 84 -6.06 18.65 0.14
C GLY A 84 -5.28 17.47 0.74
N LYS A 85 -5.95 16.51 1.35
CA LYS A 85 -5.30 15.37 2.01
C LYS A 85 -4.67 14.41 1.02
N ARG A 86 -3.55 13.84 1.43
CA ARG A 86 -2.83 12.80 0.69
C ARG A 86 -2.67 11.57 1.58
N PHE A 87 -2.62 10.42 0.95
CA PHE A 87 -2.60 9.13 1.62
C PHE A 87 -1.25 8.43 1.50
N ILE A 88 -0.90 7.67 2.52
CA ILE A 88 0.09 6.60 2.42
C ILE A 88 -0.70 5.31 2.17
N VAL A 89 -0.34 4.60 1.10
CA VAL A 89 -0.96 3.31 0.76
C VAL A 89 0.03 2.20 1.05
N ILE A 90 -0.34 1.30 1.93
CA ILE A 90 0.43 0.10 2.28
C ILE A 90 -0.36 -1.10 1.81
N ILE A 91 0.26 -1.94 0.97
CA ILE A 91 -0.33 -3.22 0.55
C ILE A 91 0.62 -4.33 0.98
N ASP A 92 0.15 -5.16 1.91
CA ASP A 92 0.88 -6.34 2.34
C ASP A 92 0.44 -7.56 1.55
N GLU A 93 1.37 -8.48 1.30
CA GLU A 93 1.16 -9.68 0.46
C GLU A 93 0.54 -9.33 -0.91
N TRP A 94 1.04 -8.22 -1.53
CA TRP A 94 0.47 -7.71 -2.78
C TRP A 94 0.39 -8.76 -3.90
N ASP A 95 1.25 -9.75 -3.88
CA ASP A 95 1.42 -10.74 -4.94
C ASP A 95 0.62 -12.04 -4.73
N VAL A 96 -0.10 -12.18 -3.62
CA VAL A 96 -0.79 -13.42 -3.27
C VAL A 96 -1.77 -13.89 -4.36
N LEU A 97 -2.59 -13.00 -4.91
CA LEU A 97 -3.53 -13.35 -5.99
C LEU A 97 -2.82 -13.67 -7.31
N VAL A 98 -1.63 -13.17 -7.52
CA VAL A 98 -0.83 -13.46 -8.71
C VAL A 98 -0.10 -14.80 -8.55
N ARG A 99 0.35 -15.11 -7.35
CA ARG A 99 1.11 -16.32 -7.01
C ARG A 99 0.20 -17.53 -6.87
N ASP A 100 -0.83 -17.40 -6.03
CA ASP A 100 -1.65 -18.53 -5.61
C ASP A 100 -2.75 -18.83 -6.65
N GLU A 101 -3.20 -17.82 -7.41
CA GLU A 101 -4.15 -17.96 -8.52
C GLU A 101 -3.48 -18.06 -9.89
N ALA A 102 -2.30 -18.70 -9.97
CA ALA A 102 -1.49 -18.77 -11.18
C ALA A 102 -2.23 -19.34 -12.41
N ASN A 103 -3.24 -20.18 -12.21
CA ASN A 103 -4.07 -20.77 -13.26
C ASN A 103 -5.38 -19.99 -13.50
N ASN A 104 -5.68 -18.96 -12.74
CA ASN A 104 -6.89 -18.14 -12.89
C ASN A 104 -6.53 -16.76 -13.44
N GLN A 105 -6.36 -16.71 -14.74
CA GLN A 105 -5.93 -15.50 -15.44
C GLN A 105 -6.91 -14.34 -15.25
N SER A 106 -8.22 -14.59 -15.13
CA SER A 106 -9.22 -13.53 -14.98
C SER A 106 -9.07 -12.81 -13.64
N VAL A 107 -8.84 -13.55 -12.54
CA VAL A 107 -8.59 -12.97 -11.22
C VAL A 107 -7.31 -12.15 -11.21
N GLN A 108 -6.24 -12.67 -11.82
CA GLN A 108 -4.99 -11.94 -11.94
C GLN A 108 -5.16 -10.63 -12.72
N GLU A 109 -5.83 -10.68 -13.88
CA GLU A 109 -6.04 -9.50 -14.71
C GLU A 109 -6.89 -8.45 -14.01
N GLU A 110 -7.96 -8.84 -13.33
CA GLU A 110 -8.81 -7.93 -12.55
C GLU A 110 -7.99 -7.25 -11.45
N TYR A 111 -7.23 -8.02 -10.67
CA TYR A 111 -6.42 -7.50 -9.60
C TYR A 111 -5.31 -6.55 -10.12
N ILE A 112 -4.61 -6.92 -11.17
CA ILE A 112 -3.60 -6.06 -11.79
C ILE A 112 -4.22 -4.78 -12.36
N ASN A 113 -5.42 -4.85 -12.93
CA ASN A 113 -6.13 -3.67 -13.39
C ASN A 113 -6.55 -2.77 -12.23
N PHE A 114 -6.95 -3.33 -11.09
CA PHE A 114 -7.18 -2.59 -9.86
C PHE A 114 -5.93 -1.83 -9.40
N LEU A 115 -4.78 -2.50 -9.29
CA LEU A 115 -3.51 -1.87 -8.93
C LEU A 115 -3.10 -0.79 -9.94
N ARG A 116 -3.28 -1.05 -11.23
CA ARG A 116 -3.01 -0.06 -12.28
C ARG A 116 -3.89 1.18 -12.12
N GLY A 117 -5.18 1.01 -11.87
CA GLY A 117 -6.12 2.10 -11.63
C GLY A 117 -5.77 2.92 -10.41
N LEU A 118 -5.29 2.27 -9.35
CA LEU A 118 -4.90 2.94 -8.11
C LEU A 118 -3.61 3.75 -8.24
N PHE A 119 -2.59 3.21 -8.92
CA PHE A 119 -1.24 3.77 -8.90
C PHE A 119 -0.78 4.47 -10.17
N LYS A 120 -1.42 4.25 -11.32
CA LYS A 120 -0.92 4.71 -12.61
C LYS A 120 -1.72 5.85 -13.25
N GLY A 121 -2.84 6.22 -12.71
CA GLY A 121 -3.64 7.35 -13.19
C GLY A 121 -2.90 8.68 -12.99
N SER A 122 -3.16 9.65 -13.87
CA SER A 122 -2.60 11.03 -13.74
C SER A 122 -3.00 11.70 -12.42
N SER A 123 -4.08 11.27 -11.80
CA SER A 123 -4.55 11.71 -10.50
C SER A 123 -3.79 11.08 -9.33
N ALA A 124 -3.18 9.90 -9.51
CA ALA A 124 -2.53 9.14 -8.43
C ALA A 124 -1.47 9.97 -7.68
N THR A 125 -0.66 10.73 -8.40
CA THR A 125 0.37 11.60 -7.80
C THR A 125 -0.20 12.73 -6.93
N ARG A 126 -1.48 13.05 -7.08
CA ARG A 126 -2.13 14.10 -6.28
C ARG A 126 -2.55 13.56 -4.92
N TYR A 127 -3.18 12.38 -4.88
CA TYR A 127 -3.71 11.82 -3.64
C TYR A 127 -2.76 10.83 -2.95
N ILE A 128 -1.75 10.26 -3.62
CA ILE A 128 -0.75 9.39 -3.00
C ILE A 128 0.47 10.21 -2.58
N ALA A 129 0.83 10.14 -1.31
CA ALA A 129 2.07 10.68 -0.77
C ALA A 129 3.20 9.66 -0.83
N LEU A 130 2.88 8.39 -0.53
CA LEU A 130 3.78 7.24 -0.58
C LEU A 130 2.95 5.98 -0.82
N ALA A 131 3.47 5.05 -1.60
CA ALA A 131 2.95 3.69 -1.68
C ALA A 131 4.06 2.71 -1.29
N TYR A 132 3.71 1.72 -0.47
CA TYR A 132 4.63 0.68 0.00
C TYR A 132 3.96 -0.69 -0.17
N LEU A 133 4.57 -1.55 -0.96
CA LEU A 133 4.07 -2.89 -1.26
C LEU A 133 5.07 -3.91 -0.73
N THR A 134 4.60 -4.90 0.02
CA THR A 134 5.39 -6.05 0.46
C THR A 134 4.87 -7.32 -0.20
N GLY A 135 5.75 -8.25 -0.48
CA GLY A 135 5.42 -9.53 -1.10
C GLY A 135 6.67 -10.34 -1.44
N ILE A 136 6.47 -11.51 -1.98
CA ILE A 136 7.53 -12.46 -2.32
C ILE A 136 7.97 -12.32 -3.79
N LEU A 137 7.01 -12.07 -4.69
CA LEU A 137 7.32 -11.96 -6.11
C LEU A 137 7.85 -10.57 -6.48
N PRO A 138 8.97 -10.50 -7.21
CA PRO A 138 9.44 -9.24 -7.76
C PRO A 138 8.47 -8.69 -8.80
N ILE A 139 8.12 -7.41 -8.68
CA ILE A 139 7.22 -6.73 -9.62
C ILE A 139 7.74 -6.82 -11.06
N LYS A 140 9.06 -6.72 -11.24
CA LYS A 140 9.71 -6.74 -12.56
C LYS A 140 9.63 -8.06 -13.32
N LYS A 141 9.38 -9.17 -12.63
CA LYS A 141 9.28 -10.51 -13.25
C LYS A 141 7.89 -10.83 -13.81
N LEU A 142 6.89 -10.08 -13.45
CA LEU A 142 5.55 -10.30 -13.94
C LEU A 142 5.37 -9.66 -15.32
N LYS A 143 4.59 -10.32 -16.19
CA LYS A 143 4.14 -9.75 -17.49
C LYS A 143 3.41 -8.40 -17.33
N THR A 144 3.24 -7.96 -16.11
CA THR A 144 2.61 -6.73 -15.62
C THR A 144 3.58 -5.54 -15.53
N GLN A 145 4.80 -5.62 -16.10
CA GLN A 145 5.81 -4.54 -16.04
C GLN A 145 5.23 -3.16 -16.38
N SER A 146 4.24 -3.11 -17.28
CA SER A 146 3.59 -1.84 -17.63
C SER A 146 2.64 -1.31 -16.55
N ALA A 147 2.18 -2.12 -15.60
CA ALA A 147 1.19 -1.72 -14.60
C ALA A 147 1.81 -1.02 -13.38
N LEU A 148 3.00 -1.47 -12.96
CA LEU A 148 3.65 -1.05 -11.72
C LEU A 148 5.11 -0.60 -11.94
N ASN A 149 5.43 -0.08 -13.12
CA ASN A 149 6.79 0.36 -13.46
C ASN A 149 7.24 1.66 -12.76
N ASN A 150 6.37 2.29 -12.01
CA ASN A 150 6.64 3.48 -11.20
C ASN A 150 7.10 3.14 -9.77
N PHE A 151 7.23 1.84 -9.44
CA PHE A 151 7.76 1.40 -8.16
C PHE A 151 9.27 1.13 -8.24
N GLU A 152 9.97 1.51 -7.18
CA GLU A 152 11.33 1.09 -6.93
C GLU A 152 11.30 -0.18 -6.07
N GLU A 153 12.08 -1.18 -6.47
CA GLU A 153 12.09 -2.50 -5.83
C GLU A 153 13.34 -2.65 -4.97
N PHE A 154 13.11 -3.06 -3.72
CA PHE A 154 14.15 -3.37 -2.74
C PHE A 154 14.01 -4.83 -2.30
N THR A 155 15.13 -5.51 -2.11
CA THR A 155 15.16 -6.90 -1.62
C THR A 155 16.17 -7.02 -0.49
N MET A 156 16.13 -8.15 0.25
CA MET A 156 17.12 -8.44 1.28
C MET A 156 18.55 -8.52 0.74
N ILE A 157 18.70 -8.88 -0.55
CA ILE A 157 20.02 -8.95 -1.22
C ILE A 157 20.42 -7.58 -1.76
N SER A 158 19.44 -6.74 -2.14
CA SER A 158 19.65 -5.41 -2.69
C SER A 158 18.77 -4.38 -1.95
N PRO A 159 19.10 -4.08 -0.68
CA PRO A 159 18.26 -3.24 0.17
C PRO A 159 18.39 -1.74 -0.12
N GLY A 160 19.35 -1.32 -0.95
CA GLY A 160 19.55 0.09 -1.28
C GLY A 160 19.67 0.98 -0.04
N GLY A 161 18.97 2.10 -0.03
CA GLY A 161 18.93 3.04 1.09
C GLY A 161 18.28 2.49 2.38
N PHE A 162 17.57 1.37 2.31
CA PHE A 162 16.93 0.74 3.48
C PHE A 162 17.86 -0.16 4.30
N ALA A 163 19.09 -0.45 3.81
CA ALA A 163 20.05 -1.32 4.47
C ALA A 163 20.33 -0.95 5.94
N HIS A 164 20.22 0.32 6.30
CA HIS A 164 20.45 0.81 7.65
C HIS A 164 19.21 0.75 8.56
N TYR A 165 18.05 0.44 8.02
CA TYR A 165 16.77 0.55 8.73
C TYR A 165 16.02 -0.77 8.82
N ILE A 166 16.25 -1.70 7.90
CA ILE A 166 15.50 -2.94 7.78
C ILE A 166 16.47 -4.11 7.57
N GLY A 167 16.23 -5.21 8.30
CA GLY A 167 16.97 -6.46 8.18
C GLY A 167 18.06 -6.63 9.23
N PHE A 168 18.82 -7.71 9.07
CA PHE A 168 19.92 -8.08 9.95
C PHE A 168 21.25 -7.77 9.27
N THR A 169 22.12 -7.03 9.94
CA THR A 169 23.49 -6.80 9.46
C THR A 169 24.38 -7.97 9.83
N CYS A 170 25.49 -8.16 9.08
CA CYS A 170 26.50 -9.17 9.43
C CYS A 170 27.00 -9.03 10.88
N LEU A 171 27.04 -7.79 11.40
CA LEU A 171 27.45 -7.52 12.78
C LEU A 171 26.49 -8.10 13.81
N LEU A 172 25.19 -8.16 13.51
CA LEU A 172 24.19 -8.78 14.39
C LEU A 172 24.30 -10.32 14.42
N TYR A 173 24.73 -10.92 13.30
CA TYR A 173 24.97 -12.37 13.24
C TYR A 173 26.28 -12.79 13.89
N THR A 174 27.27 -11.92 13.97
CA THR A 174 28.61 -12.23 14.48
C THR A 174 28.85 -11.75 15.91
N SER A 175 27.90 -11.01 16.50
CA SER A 175 27.96 -10.68 17.94
C SER A 175 27.64 -11.92 18.76
N PRO A 176 28.58 -12.43 19.59
CA PRO A 176 28.27 -13.48 20.55
C PRO A 176 27.25 -12.93 21.56
N SER A 177 26.18 -13.70 21.76
CA SER A 177 25.18 -13.47 22.79
C SER A 177 25.75 -13.59 24.20
#